data_2e3737e6419f036aaee8a77fc0380ef0
#
_entry.id   2e3737e6419f036aaee8a77fc0380ef0
#
_cell.length_a   1.000
_cell.length_b   1.000
_cell.length_c   1.000
_cell.angle_alpha   90.00
_cell.angle_beta   90.00
_cell.angle_gamma   90.00
#
_symmetry.space_group_name_H-M   'P 1'
#
loop_
_entity.id
_entity.type
_entity.pdbx_description
1 polymer ?
#
loop_
_entity_poly.entity_id
_entity_poly.type
_entity_poly.pdbx_seq_one_letter_code
_entity_poly.pdbx_strand_id
1 'polypeptide(L)'
;MRETGAPMRLLAAATLAVLTACASGPPPDAEIAAAEVALSEAADAGAAERSAAPLALARDKLERARAAAAAGENDEAARLAEQALVDAQLAAAEARSVVARDHAEALRTSIEELRATVAARPRTS
;
A
#
# COMPACT_ATOMS: atom_id res chain seq x y z
N MET A 1 10.52 60.43 -45.74
CA MET A 1 9.37 59.78 -45.09
C MET A 1 9.53 58.27 -45.26
N ARG A 2 10.05 57.62 -44.30
CA ARG A 2 10.23 56.16 -44.32
C ARG A 2 9.76 55.64 -42.97
N GLU A 3 8.68 54.92 -43.03
CA GLU A 3 8.08 54.29 -41.87
C GLU A 3 8.87 53.03 -41.47
N THR A 4 9.48 53.08 -40.31
CA THR A 4 10.13 51.95 -39.66
C THR A 4 9.25 51.54 -38.49
N GLY A 5 8.31 50.67 -38.75
CA GLY A 5 7.38 50.21 -37.71
C GLY A 5 7.02 48.74 -37.83
N ALA A 6 8.01 47.81 -37.83
CA ALA A 6 7.66 46.39 -37.82
C ALA A 6 8.80 45.44 -37.38
N PRO A 7 9.38 45.57 -36.20
CA PRO A 7 9.88 44.36 -35.57
C PRO A 7 9.40 44.10 -34.12
N MET A 8 8.46 44.90 -33.58
CA MET A 8 8.09 44.79 -32.16
C MET A 8 6.93 43.83 -31.89
N ARG A 9 6.32 43.23 -32.92
CA ARG A 9 5.18 42.29 -32.75
C ARG A 9 5.57 40.80 -32.75
N LEU A 10 6.82 40.46 -33.08
CA LEU A 10 7.29 39.06 -33.12
C LEU A 10 7.95 38.58 -31.83
N LEU A 11 8.24 39.48 -30.89
CA LEU A 11 8.85 39.14 -29.61
C LEU A 11 7.86 38.80 -28.49
N ALA A 12 6.57 39.04 -28.68
CA ALA A 12 5.53 38.76 -27.67
C ALA A 12 4.96 37.33 -27.72
N ALA A 13 5.25 36.57 -28.80
CA ALA A 13 4.68 35.22 -28.97
C ALA A 13 5.60 34.10 -28.46
N ALA A 14 6.85 34.40 -28.12
CA ALA A 14 7.84 33.39 -27.70
C ALA A 14 7.88 33.16 -26.17
N THR A 15 7.23 33.99 -25.37
CA THR A 15 7.32 33.93 -23.89
C THR A 15 6.21 33.12 -23.22
N LEU A 16 5.24 32.59 -23.94
CA LEU A 16 4.10 31.86 -23.36
C LEU A 16 4.27 30.33 -23.35
N ALA A 17 5.35 29.79 -23.92
CA ALA A 17 5.57 28.33 -24.06
C ALA A 17 6.39 27.69 -22.93
N VAL A 18 6.87 28.46 -21.95
CA VAL A 18 7.80 27.93 -20.90
C VAL A 18 7.11 27.59 -19.58
N LEU A 19 5.82 27.83 -19.41
CA LEU A 19 5.11 27.72 -18.12
C LEU A 19 4.38 26.38 -17.90
N THR A 20 4.50 25.40 -18.79
CA THR A 20 3.82 24.10 -18.64
C THR A 20 4.74 22.93 -18.23
N ALA A 21 6.00 23.18 -17.86
CA ALA A 21 6.99 22.12 -17.62
C ALA A 21 7.24 21.79 -16.14
N CYS A 22 6.38 22.20 -15.20
CA CYS A 22 6.63 21.97 -13.77
C CYS A 22 5.38 21.53 -13.01
N ALA A 23 4.81 20.38 -13.36
CA ALA A 23 3.70 19.83 -12.58
C ALA A 23 3.80 18.33 -12.29
N SER A 24 4.93 17.72 -12.53
CA SER A 24 5.13 16.31 -12.12
C SER A 24 6.15 16.28 -11.00
N GLY A 25 5.76 15.78 -9.82
CA GLY A 25 6.64 15.49 -8.71
C GLY A 25 7.77 14.51 -9.10
N PRO A 26 8.69 14.19 -8.18
CA PRO A 26 9.71 13.18 -8.44
C PRO A 26 9.07 11.82 -8.76
N PRO A 27 9.77 10.93 -9.48
CA PRO A 27 9.27 9.58 -9.76
C PRO A 27 8.89 8.85 -8.47
N PRO A 28 7.73 8.15 -8.41
CA PRO A 28 7.22 7.51 -7.19
C PRO A 28 7.77 6.09 -6.97
N ASP A 29 9.00 5.84 -7.41
CA ASP A 29 9.60 4.50 -7.40
C ASP A 29 9.76 3.95 -5.98
N ALA A 30 10.08 4.81 -5.01
CA ALA A 30 10.26 4.40 -3.62
C ALA A 30 8.92 4.01 -2.97
N GLU A 31 7.86 4.77 -3.21
CA GLU A 31 6.52 4.52 -2.71
C GLU A 31 5.92 3.25 -3.30
N ILE A 32 6.11 3.04 -4.61
CA ILE A 32 5.67 1.83 -5.30
C ILE A 32 6.42 0.61 -4.74
N ALA A 33 7.74 0.69 -4.61
CA ALA A 33 8.54 -0.41 -4.06
C ALA A 33 8.14 -0.73 -2.61
N ALA A 34 7.87 0.27 -1.78
CA ALA A 34 7.41 0.07 -0.41
C ALA A 34 6.05 -0.65 -0.36
N ALA A 35 5.11 -0.30 -1.25
CA ALA A 35 3.82 -0.96 -1.35
C ALA A 35 3.95 -2.42 -1.82
N GLU A 36 4.86 -2.71 -2.74
CA GLU A 36 5.16 -4.07 -3.21
C GLU A 36 5.69 -4.95 -2.07
N VAL A 37 6.62 -4.44 -1.29
CA VAL A 37 7.16 -5.14 -0.12
C VAL A 37 6.04 -5.43 0.89
N ALA A 38 5.21 -4.44 1.21
CA ALA A 38 4.10 -4.62 2.14
C ALA A 38 3.06 -5.64 1.65
N LEU A 39 2.79 -5.69 0.34
CA LEU A 39 1.92 -6.71 -0.26
C LEU A 39 2.52 -8.12 -0.14
N SER A 40 3.83 -8.26 -0.31
CA SER A 40 4.53 -9.52 -0.09
C SER A 40 4.43 -9.97 1.37
N GLU A 41 4.67 -9.06 2.32
CA GLU A 41 4.53 -9.34 3.76
C GLU A 41 3.09 -9.74 4.15
N ALA A 42 2.09 -9.11 3.52
CA ALA A 42 0.69 -9.47 3.74
C ALA A 42 0.38 -10.88 3.22
N ALA A 43 0.93 -11.25 2.06
CA ALA A 43 0.78 -12.59 1.51
C ALA A 43 1.44 -13.64 2.42
N ASP A 44 2.65 -13.36 2.91
CA ASP A 44 3.38 -14.24 3.84
C ASP A 44 2.66 -14.40 5.19
N ALA A 45 1.94 -13.38 5.63
CA ALA A 45 1.07 -13.44 6.80
C ALA A 45 -0.23 -14.25 6.57
N GLY A 46 -0.49 -14.72 5.37
CA GLY A 46 -1.71 -15.45 4.99
C GLY A 46 -2.94 -14.55 4.86
N ALA A 47 -2.75 -13.32 4.41
CA ALA A 47 -3.84 -12.35 4.24
C ALA A 47 -4.83 -12.78 3.14
N ALA A 48 -4.42 -13.59 2.18
CA ALA A 48 -5.31 -14.08 1.13
C ALA A 48 -6.51 -14.86 1.69
N GLU A 49 -6.30 -15.64 2.76
CA GLU A 49 -7.32 -16.45 3.41
C GLU A 49 -8.01 -15.74 4.58
N ARG A 50 -7.30 -14.84 5.26
CA ARG A 50 -7.72 -14.28 6.56
C ARG A 50 -8.13 -12.82 6.52
N SER A 51 -7.68 -12.07 5.51
CA SER A 51 -7.93 -10.63 5.33
C SER A 51 -7.98 -10.25 3.85
N ALA A 52 -8.81 -10.96 3.09
CA ALA A 52 -8.85 -10.85 1.62
C ALA A 52 -9.27 -9.45 1.12
N ALA A 53 -10.18 -8.76 1.83
CA ALA A 53 -10.72 -7.49 1.36
C ALA A 53 -9.67 -6.35 1.38
N PRO A 54 -8.95 -6.07 2.49
CA PRO A 54 -7.87 -5.08 2.45
C PRO A 54 -6.74 -5.47 1.49
N LEU A 55 -6.40 -6.77 1.38
CA LEU A 55 -5.39 -7.22 0.44
C LEU A 55 -5.77 -6.94 -1.02
N ALA A 56 -7.03 -7.18 -1.40
CA ALA A 56 -7.53 -6.88 -2.74
C ALA A 56 -7.51 -5.37 -3.03
N LEU A 57 -7.89 -4.56 -2.05
CA LEU A 57 -7.85 -3.10 -2.15
C LEU A 57 -6.42 -2.57 -2.33
N ALA A 58 -5.46 -3.13 -1.58
CA ALA A 58 -4.05 -2.78 -1.72
C ALA A 58 -3.52 -3.09 -3.13
N ARG A 59 -3.87 -4.25 -3.67
CA ARG A 59 -3.48 -4.63 -5.04
C ARG A 59 -4.06 -3.70 -6.09
N ASP A 60 -5.36 -3.38 -6.01
CA ASP A 60 -6.01 -2.45 -6.94
C ASP A 60 -5.33 -1.07 -6.92
N LYS A 61 -5.06 -0.54 -5.72
CA LYS A 61 -4.39 0.75 -5.60
C LYS A 61 -2.97 0.74 -6.15
N LEU A 62 -2.21 -0.33 -5.96
CA LEU A 62 -0.86 -0.45 -6.51
C LEU A 62 -0.88 -0.50 -8.04
N GLU A 63 -1.81 -1.23 -8.65
CA GLU A 63 -1.97 -1.26 -10.11
C GLU A 63 -2.32 0.14 -10.65
N ARG A 64 -3.19 0.86 -9.99
CA ARG A 64 -3.52 2.24 -10.34
C ARG A 64 -2.35 3.19 -10.14
N ALA A 65 -1.53 2.99 -9.09
CA ALA A 65 -0.31 3.77 -8.88
C ALA A 65 0.67 3.59 -10.05
N ARG A 66 0.88 2.34 -10.48
CA ARG A 66 1.73 2.05 -11.65
C ARG A 66 1.20 2.67 -12.94
N ALA A 67 -0.11 2.63 -13.15
CA ALA A 67 -0.74 3.25 -14.31
C ALA A 67 -0.57 4.78 -14.30
N ALA A 68 -0.76 5.43 -13.17
CA ALA A 68 -0.55 6.86 -12.99
C ALA A 68 0.93 7.25 -13.22
N ALA A 69 1.88 6.47 -12.68
CA ALA A 69 3.30 6.68 -12.92
C ALA A 69 3.67 6.58 -14.41
N ALA A 70 3.12 5.59 -15.12
CA ALA A 70 3.31 5.43 -16.55
C ALA A 70 2.71 6.60 -17.38
N ALA A 71 1.67 7.26 -16.85
CA ALA A 71 1.07 8.45 -17.44
C ALA A 71 1.84 9.76 -17.08
N GLY A 72 2.86 9.68 -16.21
CA GLY A 72 3.60 10.85 -15.73
C GLY A 72 2.88 11.62 -14.61
N GLU A 73 1.83 11.04 -14.03
CA GLU A 73 1.04 11.60 -12.93
C GLU A 73 1.68 11.24 -11.58
N ASN A 74 2.93 11.69 -11.37
CA ASN A 74 3.78 11.22 -10.27
C ASN A 74 3.19 11.45 -8.88
N ASP A 75 2.56 12.60 -8.63
CA ASP A 75 1.94 12.91 -7.33
C ASP A 75 0.75 11.98 -7.03
N GLU A 76 -0.06 11.69 -8.03
CA GLU A 76 -1.18 10.75 -7.91
C GLU A 76 -0.65 9.31 -7.72
N ALA A 77 0.38 8.92 -8.44
CA ALA A 77 1.02 7.63 -8.30
C ALA A 77 1.60 7.43 -6.90
N ALA A 78 2.33 8.41 -6.36
CA ALA A 78 2.85 8.38 -5.00
C ALA A 78 1.73 8.22 -3.96
N ARG A 79 0.67 9.03 -4.07
CA ARG A 79 -0.49 8.98 -3.17
C ARG A 79 -1.20 7.61 -3.21
N LEU A 80 -1.37 7.02 -4.38
CA LEU A 80 -1.98 5.69 -4.53
C LEU A 80 -1.09 4.59 -3.96
N ALA A 81 0.24 4.68 -4.16
CA ALA A 81 1.20 3.74 -3.61
C ALA A 81 1.24 3.78 -2.09
N GLU A 82 1.25 4.97 -1.48
CA GLU A 82 1.15 5.13 -0.02
C GLU A 82 -0.14 4.53 0.55
N GLN A 83 -1.26 4.71 -0.13
CA GLN A 83 -2.52 4.08 0.28
C GLN A 83 -2.48 2.55 0.14
N ALA A 84 -1.87 2.02 -0.93
CA ALA A 84 -1.69 0.60 -1.11
C ALA A 84 -0.81 -0.01 0.00
N LEU A 85 0.25 0.69 0.39
CA LEU A 85 1.10 0.32 1.52
C LEU A 85 0.30 0.16 2.82
N VAL A 86 -0.53 1.16 3.15
CA VAL A 86 -1.35 1.13 4.39
C VAL A 86 -2.37 -0.01 4.36
N ASP A 87 -3.05 -0.23 3.23
CA ASP A 87 -4.03 -1.31 3.11
C ASP A 87 -3.35 -2.70 3.18
N ALA A 88 -2.15 -2.85 2.62
CA ALA A 88 -1.37 -4.08 2.74
C ALA A 88 -0.92 -4.34 4.19
N GLN A 89 -0.47 -3.31 4.89
CA GLN A 89 -0.12 -3.41 6.32
C GLN A 89 -1.33 -3.79 7.17
N LEU A 90 -2.50 -3.23 6.88
CA LEU A 90 -3.75 -3.61 7.54
C LEU A 90 -4.06 -5.09 7.29
N ALA A 91 -3.98 -5.55 6.05
CA ALA A 91 -4.20 -6.95 5.69
C ALA A 91 -3.27 -7.90 6.46
N ALA A 92 -1.98 -7.55 6.55
CA ALA A 92 -1.00 -8.33 7.30
C ALA A 92 -1.32 -8.37 8.80
N ALA A 93 -1.68 -7.23 9.39
CA ALA A 93 -2.01 -7.12 10.81
C ALA A 93 -3.27 -7.93 11.17
N GLU A 94 -4.32 -7.84 10.36
CA GLU A 94 -5.54 -8.62 10.54
C GLU A 94 -5.27 -10.12 10.43
N ALA A 95 -4.52 -10.57 9.42
CA ALA A 95 -4.16 -11.97 9.25
C ALA A 95 -3.39 -12.51 10.46
N ARG A 96 -2.39 -11.78 10.95
CA ARG A 96 -1.63 -12.14 12.16
C ARG A 96 -2.53 -12.18 13.41
N SER A 97 -3.50 -11.26 13.51
CA SER A 97 -4.46 -11.23 14.62
C SER A 97 -5.35 -12.47 14.64
N VAL A 98 -5.81 -12.95 13.49
CA VAL A 98 -6.58 -14.20 13.38
C VAL A 98 -5.73 -15.37 13.87
N VAL A 99 -4.51 -15.53 13.36
CA VAL A 99 -3.58 -16.61 13.78
C VAL A 99 -3.33 -16.58 15.29
N ALA A 100 -3.11 -15.39 15.86
CA ALA A 100 -2.88 -15.26 17.30
C ALA A 100 -4.10 -15.69 18.13
N ARG A 101 -5.32 -15.38 17.67
CA ARG A 101 -6.55 -15.82 18.33
C ARG A 101 -6.72 -17.34 18.28
N ASP A 102 -6.47 -17.94 17.10
CA ASP A 102 -6.56 -19.39 16.92
C ASP A 102 -5.58 -20.12 17.84
N HIS A 103 -4.34 -19.62 17.96
CA HIS A 103 -3.34 -20.18 18.88
C HIS A 103 -3.77 -20.03 20.35
N ALA A 104 -4.32 -18.86 20.71
CA ALA A 104 -4.79 -18.65 22.08
C ALA A 104 -5.95 -19.59 22.43
N GLU A 105 -6.85 -19.87 21.51
CA GLU A 105 -7.95 -20.82 21.70
C GLU A 105 -7.44 -22.25 21.84
N ALA A 106 -6.53 -22.68 20.95
CA ALA A 106 -5.91 -23.99 21.04
C ALA A 106 -5.17 -24.21 22.37
N LEU A 107 -4.46 -23.19 22.88
CA LEU A 107 -3.78 -23.25 24.17
C LEU A 107 -4.78 -23.37 25.33
N ARG A 108 -5.91 -22.62 25.30
CA ARG A 108 -6.97 -22.73 26.32
C ARG A 108 -7.53 -24.13 26.37
N THR A 109 -7.85 -24.71 25.22
CA THR A 109 -8.36 -26.09 25.13
C THR A 109 -7.36 -27.07 25.72
N SER A 110 -6.07 -26.97 25.37
CA SER A 110 -5.03 -27.83 25.90
C SER A 110 -4.87 -27.70 27.41
N ILE A 111 -4.99 -26.48 27.95
CA ILE A 111 -4.93 -26.28 29.42
C ILE A 111 -6.12 -26.95 30.11
N GLU A 112 -7.32 -26.86 29.55
CA GLU A 112 -8.53 -27.48 30.11
C GLU A 112 -8.42 -29.01 30.11
N GLU A 113 -7.93 -29.61 29.02
CA GLU A 113 -7.69 -31.03 28.91
C GLU A 113 -6.66 -31.51 29.93
N LEU A 114 -5.55 -30.80 30.10
CA LEU A 114 -4.53 -31.12 31.10
C LEU A 114 -5.09 -31.02 32.53
N ARG A 115 -5.89 -29.98 32.83
CA ARG A 115 -6.54 -29.84 34.13
C ARG A 115 -7.48 -31.02 34.43
N ALA A 116 -8.28 -31.43 33.44
CA ALA A 116 -9.17 -32.57 33.58
C ALA A 116 -8.39 -33.86 33.81
N THR A 117 -7.28 -34.07 33.10
CA THR A 117 -6.42 -35.24 33.26
C THR A 117 -5.78 -35.29 34.65
N VAL A 118 -5.31 -34.14 35.16
CA VAL A 118 -4.73 -34.05 36.50
C VAL A 118 -5.77 -34.31 37.58
N ALA A 119 -6.99 -33.75 37.41
CA ALA A 119 -8.08 -33.97 38.36
C ALA A 119 -8.56 -35.42 38.40
N ALA A 120 -8.50 -36.13 37.28
CA ALA A 120 -8.89 -37.55 37.20
C ALA A 120 -7.83 -38.54 37.76
N ARG A 121 -6.59 -38.10 38.09
CA ARG A 121 -5.59 -38.96 38.69
C ARG A 121 -5.98 -39.33 40.11
N PRO A 122 -6.07 -40.65 40.44
CA PRO A 122 -6.31 -41.07 41.81
C PRO A 122 -5.12 -40.63 42.68
N ARG A 123 -5.43 -40.03 43.84
CA ARG A 123 -4.43 -39.72 44.85
C ARG A 123 -3.98 -41.05 45.44
N THR A 124 -2.83 -41.56 44.98
CA THR A 124 -2.17 -42.68 45.64
C THR A 124 -1.61 -42.17 46.96
N SER A 125 -2.25 -42.55 48.06
CA SER A 125 -1.73 -42.38 49.44
C SER A 125 -0.72 -43.45 49.73
#